data_4e2b41b11adbdcb0065cc2541dc84fb6
#
_entry.id   4e2b41b11adbdcb0065cc2541dc84fb6
#
_cell.length_a   1.000
_cell.length_b   1.000
_cell.length_c   1.000
_cell.angle_alpha   90.00
_cell.angle_beta   90.00
_cell.angle_gamma   90.00
#
_symmetry.space_group_name_H-M   'P 1'
#
loop_
_entity.id
_entity.type
_entity.pdbx_description
1 polymer ?
#
loop_
_entity_poly.entity_id
_entity_poly.type
_entity_poly.pdbx_seq_one_letter_code
_entity_poly.pdbx_strand_id
1 'polypeptide(L)'
;ESGLATRMFTPIASLCNMPITIQGEGTLLYRPMHMMIEPLRKLGVDVRDGGGRLPVEVCGPIKGGEIEVDGSVSSQFLTGLLMALPLAEEDTTIQVENAVSKPYLDMTIDLASKFGVNIQHNDYKEFYVEGDQKYEATDLAIEGDWSAAAMLLVAGAIAGEITLTNISLLSKQADVAICDALVRAGALVTSEPNSITVEQR
;
A
#
# COMPACT_ATOMS: atom_id res chain seq x y z
N GLU A 1 -1.57 -14.71 -8.50
CA GLU A 1 -0.42 -13.94 -9.03
C GLU A 1 -0.52 -12.45 -8.64
N SER A 2 -0.13 -12.08 -7.42
CA SER A 2 -0.21 -10.69 -6.96
C SER A 2 1.14 -10.20 -6.46
N GLY A 3 1.79 -9.31 -7.22
CA GLY A 3 3.02 -8.64 -6.79
C GLY A 3 2.81 -7.73 -5.58
N LEU A 4 1.62 -7.14 -5.46
CA LEU A 4 1.22 -6.36 -4.28
C LEU A 4 1.21 -7.26 -3.04
N ALA A 5 0.51 -8.40 -3.10
CA ALA A 5 0.41 -9.31 -1.97
C ALA A 5 1.79 -9.82 -1.52
N THR A 6 2.65 -10.24 -2.44
CA THR A 6 3.98 -10.73 -2.08
C THR A 6 4.81 -9.66 -1.38
N ARG A 7 4.78 -8.42 -1.84
CA ARG A 7 5.60 -7.33 -1.27
C ARG A 7 5.04 -6.81 0.05
N MET A 8 3.71 -6.70 0.18
CA MET A 8 3.08 -6.21 1.40
C MET A 8 3.09 -7.26 2.52
N PHE A 9 2.80 -8.53 2.19
CA PHE A 9 2.69 -9.57 3.21
C PHE A 9 4.04 -10.16 3.63
N THR A 10 5.15 -9.92 2.91
CA THR A 10 6.47 -10.38 3.36
C THR A 10 6.90 -9.76 4.70
N PRO A 11 6.82 -8.42 4.92
CA PRO A 11 7.06 -7.84 6.24
C PRO A 11 6.10 -8.33 7.31
N ILE A 12 4.82 -8.54 6.98
CA ILE A 12 3.83 -9.07 7.93
C ILE A 12 4.16 -10.52 8.33
N ALA A 13 4.57 -11.35 7.36
CA ALA A 13 5.04 -12.71 7.63
C ALA A 13 6.29 -12.73 8.52
N SER A 14 7.11 -11.68 8.45
CA SER A 14 8.31 -11.52 9.29
C SER A 14 8.02 -11.23 10.77
N LEU A 15 6.75 -11.04 11.15
CA LEU A 15 6.34 -11.01 12.56
C LEU A 15 6.33 -12.41 13.18
N CYS A 16 6.30 -13.46 12.36
CA CYS A 16 6.25 -14.83 12.83
C CYS A 16 7.65 -15.34 13.18
N ASN A 17 7.78 -16.07 14.30
CA ASN A 17 9.02 -16.70 14.74
C ASN A 17 9.28 -18.09 14.10
N MET A 18 8.48 -18.48 13.13
CA MET A 18 8.64 -19.68 12.31
C MET A 18 8.88 -19.33 10.86
N PRO A 19 9.64 -20.15 10.10
CA PRO A 19 9.86 -19.92 8.70
C PRO A 19 8.54 -19.89 7.91
N ILE A 20 8.34 -18.82 7.14
CA ILE A 20 7.22 -18.67 6.20
C ILE A 20 7.79 -18.47 4.80
N THR A 21 7.40 -19.32 3.87
CA THR A 21 7.82 -19.24 2.47
C THR A 21 6.76 -18.54 1.64
N ILE A 22 7.11 -17.42 1.04
CA ILE A 22 6.31 -16.69 0.07
C ILE A 22 6.64 -17.25 -1.32
N GLN A 23 5.63 -17.80 -1.97
CA GLN A 23 5.76 -18.40 -3.31
C GLN A 23 4.90 -17.68 -4.34
N GLY A 24 5.15 -17.89 -5.60
CA GLY A 24 4.38 -17.36 -6.70
C GLY A 24 4.54 -18.19 -7.97
N GLU A 25 3.76 -17.86 -8.97
CA GLU A 25 3.74 -18.53 -10.26
C GLU A 25 3.78 -17.52 -11.41
N GLY A 26 4.01 -18.02 -12.64
CA GLY A 26 3.95 -17.23 -13.86
C GLY A 26 4.91 -16.06 -13.86
N THR A 27 4.43 -14.87 -14.25
CA THR A 27 5.25 -13.65 -14.37
C THR A 27 5.78 -13.15 -13.05
N LEU A 28 5.18 -13.55 -11.92
CA LEU A 28 5.59 -13.12 -10.58
C LEU A 28 7.00 -13.62 -10.23
N LEU A 29 7.40 -14.77 -10.76
CA LEU A 29 8.73 -15.36 -10.57
C LEU A 29 9.87 -14.47 -11.12
N TYR A 30 9.56 -13.60 -12.08
CA TYR A 30 10.53 -12.68 -12.70
C TYR A 30 10.55 -11.29 -12.06
N ARG A 31 9.59 -10.99 -11.17
CA ARG A 31 9.54 -9.69 -10.50
C ARG A 31 10.62 -9.56 -9.44
N PRO A 32 11.27 -8.39 -9.34
CA PRO A 32 12.33 -8.19 -8.35
C PRO A 32 11.74 -8.16 -6.94
N MET A 33 12.43 -8.82 -6.01
CA MET A 33 12.16 -8.84 -4.58
C MET A 33 13.40 -8.41 -3.76
N HIS A 34 14.52 -8.14 -4.42
CA HIS A 34 15.81 -7.81 -3.78
C HIS A 34 15.72 -6.59 -2.84
N MET A 35 14.84 -5.60 -3.15
CA MET A 35 14.67 -4.40 -2.33
C MET A 35 14.20 -4.68 -0.90
N MET A 36 13.65 -5.87 -0.63
CA MET A 36 13.14 -6.25 0.69
C MET A 36 14.20 -6.96 1.54
N ILE A 37 15.20 -7.57 0.91
CA ILE A 37 16.08 -8.54 1.58
C ILE A 37 16.93 -7.88 2.64
N GLU A 38 17.71 -6.87 2.28
CA GLU A 38 18.62 -6.19 3.21
C GLU A 38 17.89 -5.39 4.30
N PRO A 39 16.81 -4.63 4.01
CA PRO A 39 16.03 -4.00 5.07
C PRO A 39 15.48 -4.99 6.09
N LEU A 40 14.94 -6.13 5.66
CA LEU A 40 14.42 -7.15 6.60
C LEU A 40 15.54 -7.78 7.43
N ARG A 41 16.71 -8.05 6.83
CA ARG A 41 17.88 -8.55 7.59
C ARG A 41 18.36 -7.56 8.64
N LYS A 42 18.43 -6.26 8.30
CA LYS A 42 18.77 -5.20 9.26
C LYS A 42 17.78 -5.13 10.43
N LEU A 43 16.50 -5.47 10.19
CA LEU A 43 15.47 -5.56 11.21
C LEU A 43 15.47 -6.92 11.98
N GLY A 44 16.49 -7.74 11.81
CA GLY A 44 16.68 -8.97 12.56
C GLY A 44 15.97 -10.20 12.01
N VAL A 45 15.40 -10.12 10.80
CA VAL A 45 14.71 -11.24 10.13
C VAL A 45 15.74 -12.15 9.42
N ASP A 46 15.65 -13.48 9.61
CA ASP A 46 16.38 -14.42 8.75
C ASP A 46 15.65 -14.50 7.40
N VAL A 47 16.35 -14.11 6.34
CA VAL A 47 15.79 -14.08 4.99
C VAL A 47 16.60 -14.94 4.04
N ARG A 48 15.96 -15.93 3.44
CA ARG A 48 16.50 -16.75 2.35
C ARG A 48 15.72 -16.46 1.07
N ASP A 49 16.41 -16.22 -0.01
CA ASP A 49 15.82 -15.81 -1.27
C ASP A 49 16.43 -16.54 -2.48
N GLY A 50 15.71 -16.59 -3.56
CA GLY A 50 16.12 -17.16 -4.84
C GLY A 50 16.92 -16.18 -5.72
N GLY A 51 17.93 -15.49 -5.16
CA GLY A 51 18.70 -14.50 -5.90
C GLY A 51 17.93 -13.20 -6.15
N GLY A 52 17.24 -12.69 -5.14
CA GLY A 52 16.43 -11.47 -5.21
C GLY A 52 15.07 -11.66 -5.89
N ARG A 53 14.58 -12.90 -5.94
CA ARG A 53 13.29 -13.30 -6.53
C ARG A 53 12.57 -14.34 -5.68
N LEU A 54 11.34 -14.66 -6.04
CA LEU A 54 10.60 -15.76 -5.42
C LEU A 54 11.23 -17.13 -5.75
N PRO A 55 11.15 -18.11 -4.83
CA PRO A 55 10.56 -17.99 -3.48
C PRO A 55 11.43 -17.17 -2.53
N VAL A 56 10.79 -16.51 -1.57
CA VAL A 56 11.44 -15.84 -0.45
C VAL A 56 10.94 -16.48 0.84
N GLU A 57 11.84 -16.95 1.68
CA GLU A 57 11.54 -17.46 3.00
C GLU A 57 11.98 -16.43 4.05
N VAL A 58 11.10 -16.11 4.98
CA VAL A 58 11.37 -15.21 6.09
C VAL A 58 11.09 -15.90 7.42
N CYS A 59 11.93 -15.61 8.41
CA CYS A 59 11.73 -16.07 9.78
C CYS A 59 12.09 -14.92 10.73
N GLY A 60 11.07 -14.38 11.44
CA GLY A 60 11.22 -13.32 12.43
C GLY A 60 11.46 -13.84 13.84
N PRO A 61 11.06 -13.08 14.86
CA PRO A 61 10.27 -11.85 14.75
C PRO A 61 11.07 -10.65 14.26
N ILE A 62 10.41 -9.75 13.51
CA ILE A 62 10.96 -8.45 13.17
C ILE A 62 11.17 -7.63 14.46
N LYS A 63 12.35 -7.04 14.65
CA LYS A 63 12.71 -6.37 15.92
C LYS A 63 12.48 -4.88 15.91
N GLY A 64 12.84 -4.22 14.85
CA GLY A 64 12.90 -2.78 14.71
C GLY A 64 14.33 -2.30 14.47
N GLY A 65 14.56 -0.96 14.45
CA GLY A 65 15.87 -0.35 14.23
C GLY A 65 15.90 0.68 13.11
N GLU A 66 17.09 0.94 12.55
CA GLU A 66 17.28 1.90 11.48
C GLU A 66 17.51 1.20 10.13
N ILE A 67 16.72 1.56 9.13
CA ILE A 67 16.82 1.01 7.78
C ILE A 67 16.72 2.07 6.70
N GLU A 68 17.22 1.73 5.52
CA GLU A 68 17.09 2.50 4.31
C GLU A 68 16.26 1.70 3.29
N VAL A 69 15.33 2.36 2.61
CA VAL A 69 14.45 1.76 1.61
C VAL A 69 14.47 2.60 0.34
N ASP A 70 14.77 1.98 -0.79
CA ASP A 70 14.56 2.60 -2.10
C ASP A 70 13.09 2.42 -2.51
N GLY A 71 12.35 3.53 -2.47
CA GLY A 71 10.94 3.59 -2.86
C GLY A 71 10.70 3.65 -4.37
N SER A 72 11.74 3.75 -5.21
CA SER A 72 11.62 3.92 -6.66
C SER A 72 10.99 2.71 -7.37
N VAL A 73 11.24 1.51 -6.86
CA VAL A 73 10.73 0.27 -7.47
C VAL A 73 9.27 0.02 -7.13
N SER A 74 8.88 0.27 -5.88
CA SER A 74 7.50 0.10 -5.41
C SER A 74 7.32 0.56 -3.97
N SER A 75 6.27 1.33 -3.70
CA SER A 75 5.82 1.65 -2.34
C SER A 75 5.20 0.47 -1.58
N GLN A 76 4.92 -0.64 -2.28
CA GLN A 76 4.20 -1.80 -1.71
C GLN A 76 4.98 -2.46 -0.56
N PHE A 77 6.31 -2.53 -0.65
CA PHE A 77 7.13 -3.04 0.44
C PHE A 77 7.13 -2.08 1.64
N LEU A 78 7.28 -0.78 1.39
CA LEU A 78 7.18 0.24 2.45
C LEU A 78 5.81 0.19 3.15
N THR A 79 4.71 0.07 2.39
CA THR A 79 3.37 -0.15 2.96
C THR A 79 3.34 -1.38 3.88
N GLY A 80 3.92 -2.50 3.46
CA GLY A 80 4.00 -3.71 4.28
C GLY A 80 4.81 -3.51 5.57
N LEU A 81 5.92 -2.76 5.51
CA LEU A 81 6.70 -2.37 6.67
C LEU A 81 5.88 -1.50 7.63
N LEU A 82 5.21 -0.46 7.13
CA LEU A 82 4.37 0.44 7.94
C LEU A 82 3.21 -0.32 8.63
N MET A 83 2.76 -1.44 8.06
CA MET A 83 1.75 -2.30 8.68
C MET A 83 2.33 -3.27 9.71
N ALA A 84 3.57 -3.71 9.55
CA ALA A 84 4.20 -4.71 10.43
C ALA A 84 4.94 -4.09 11.60
N LEU A 85 5.70 -3.03 11.37
CA LEU A 85 6.60 -2.41 12.35
C LEU A 85 5.93 -1.88 13.63
N PRO A 86 4.67 -1.42 13.62
CA PRO A 86 3.99 -1.10 14.87
C PRO A 86 3.93 -2.26 15.87
N LEU A 87 3.97 -3.51 15.37
CA LEU A 87 3.95 -4.73 16.19
C LEU A 87 5.37 -5.24 16.53
N ALA A 88 6.42 -4.56 16.09
CA ALA A 88 7.80 -4.90 16.44
C ALA A 88 8.10 -4.54 17.89
N GLU A 89 9.14 -5.17 18.48
CA GLU A 89 9.53 -4.92 19.87
C GLU A 89 10.18 -3.54 20.06
N GLU A 90 10.85 -3.01 19.03
CA GLU A 90 11.64 -1.79 19.09
C GLU A 90 11.12 -0.77 18.06
N ASP A 91 11.37 0.51 18.34
CA ASP A 91 11.09 1.61 17.42
C ASP A 91 11.86 1.45 16.11
N THR A 92 11.30 1.96 15.04
CA THR A 92 11.96 1.90 13.73
C THR A 92 11.99 3.28 13.07
N THR A 93 13.17 3.64 12.56
CA THR A 93 13.35 4.77 11.65
C THR A 93 13.65 4.24 10.25
N ILE A 94 12.84 4.65 9.28
CA ILE A 94 13.00 4.26 7.87
C ILE A 94 13.42 5.50 7.08
N GLN A 95 14.64 5.50 6.54
CA GLN A 95 15.05 6.49 5.55
C GLN A 95 14.60 6.02 4.17
N VAL A 96 13.85 6.86 3.46
CA VAL A 96 13.28 6.49 2.15
C VAL A 96 13.84 7.40 1.06
N GLU A 97 14.49 6.79 0.09
CA GLU A 97 14.86 7.47 -1.14
C GLU A 97 13.80 7.26 -2.22
N ASN A 98 13.55 8.29 -3.02
CA ASN A 98 12.70 8.21 -4.22
C ASN A 98 11.28 7.66 -3.94
N ALA A 99 10.63 8.07 -2.87
CA ALA A 99 9.27 7.64 -2.54
C ALA A 99 8.29 7.93 -3.67
N VAL A 100 7.69 6.88 -4.24
CA VAL A 100 6.62 6.95 -5.24
C VAL A 100 5.27 6.58 -4.62
N SER A 101 4.18 6.87 -5.34
CA SER A 101 2.82 6.49 -4.90
C SER A 101 2.45 7.02 -3.50
N LYS A 102 2.85 8.25 -3.19
CA LYS A 102 2.59 8.93 -1.90
C LYS A 102 1.13 8.83 -1.41
N PRO A 103 0.09 8.98 -2.26
CA PRO A 103 -1.30 8.84 -1.82
C PRO A 103 -1.62 7.48 -1.18
N TYR A 104 -0.97 6.41 -1.62
CA TYR A 104 -1.17 5.07 -1.03
C TYR A 104 -0.44 4.90 0.31
N LEU A 105 0.66 5.63 0.54
CA LEU A 105 1.30 5.72 1.85
C LEU A 105 0.39 6.49 2.83
N ASP A 106 -0.20 7.61 2.39
CA ASP A 106 -1.19 8.36 3.18
C ASP A 106 -2.40 7.51 3.55
N MET A 107 -2.92 6.72 2.60
CA MET A 107 -4.00 5.77 2.87
C MET A 107 -3.60 4.75 3.94
N THR A 108 -2.38 4.23 3.86
CA THR A 108 -1.85 3.24 4.83
C THR A 108 -1.77 3.85 6.23
N ILE A 109 -1.20 5.05 6.36
CA ILE A 109 -1.06 5.77 7.63
C ILE A 109 -2.44 6.11 8.22
N ASP A 110 -3.34 6.64 7.40
CA ASP A 110 -4.71 6.96 7.82
C ASP A 110 -5.47 5.72 8.31
N LEU A 111 -5.32 4.62 7.57
CA LEU A 111 -5.98 3.38 7.95
C LEU A 111 -5.41 2.84 9.25
N ALA A 112 -4.08 2.80 9.40
CA ALA A 112 -3.41 2.40 10.63
C ALA A 112 -3.86 3.25 11.83
N SER A 113 -4.00 4.57 11.65
CA SER A 113 -4.47 5.46 12.71
C SER A 113 -5.90 5.19 13.16
N LYS A 114 -6.79 4.75 12.27
CA LYS A 114 -8.16 4.33 12.61
C LYS A 114 -8.19 3.07 13.46
N PHE A 115 -7.13 2.26 13.37
CA PHE A 115 -6.93 1.09 14.21
C PHE A 115 -6.02 1.35 15.42
N GLY A 116 -5.83 2.62 15.80
CA GLY A 116 -5.09 3.01 17.03
C GLY A 116 -3.57 3.05 16.88
N VAL A 117 -3.04 2.85 15.67
CA VAL A 117 -1.59 2.85 15.42
C VAL A 117 -1.12 4.20 14.91
N ASN A 118 -0.03 4.72 15.49
CA ASN A 118 0.58 5.99 15.11
C ASN A 118 1.86 5.76 14.30
N ILE A 119 1.90 6.36 13.11
CA ILE A 119 3.05 6.37 12.21
C ILE A 119 3.32 7.83 11.84
N GLN A 120 4.55 8.28 12.01
CA GLN A 120 4.97 9.64 11.68
C GLN A 120 5.86 9.63 10.45
N HIS A 121 5.83 10.70 9.66
CA HIS A 121 6.78 10.88 8.57
C HIS A 121 7.16 12.34 8.36
N ASN A 122 8.34 12.57 7.79
CA ASN A 122 8.83 13.86 7.35
C ASN A 122 8.99 13.84 5.83
N ASP A 123 8.05 14.47 5.12
CA ASP A 123 8.03 14.63 3.65
C ASP A 123 8.27 13.31 2.87
N TYR A 124 7.81 12.16 3.40
CA TYR A 124 8.01 10.81 2.85
C TYR A 124 9.48 10.40 2.67
N LYS A 125 10.41 11.14 3.28
CA LYS A 125 11.85 10.84 3.27
C LYS A 125 12.28 10.05 4.48
N GLU A 126 11.59 10.25 5.59
CA GLU A 126 11.83 9.57 6.85
C GLU A 126 10.49 9.19 7.45
N PHE A 127 10.37 7.95 7.89
CA PHE A 127 9.23 7.46 8.66
C PHE A 127 9.73 7.02 10.03
N TYR A 128 8.99 7.38 11.07
CA TYR A 128 9.20 6.90 12.42
C TYR A 128 7.98 6.09 12.86
N VAL A 129 8.24 4.88 13.32
CA VAL A 129 7.24 3.93 13.80
C VAL A 129 7.66 3.49 15.20
N GLU A 130 6.88 3.88 16.19
CA GLU A 130 7.04 3.39 17.56
C GLU A 130 6.69 1.90 17.61
N GLY A 131 7.51 1.10 18.28
CA GLY A 131 7.28 -0.34 18.47
C GLY A 131 6.26 -0.62 19.56
N ASP A 132 6.00 -1.91 19.78
CA ASP A 132 5.08 -2.44 20.83
C ASP A 132 3.67 -1.82 20.82
N GLN A 133 3.25 -1.26 19.68
CA GLN A 133 1.88 -0.81 19.46
C GLN A 133 0.93 -1.98 19.23
N LYS A 134 -0.37 -1.73 19.31
CA LYS A 134 -1.40 -2.75 19.07
C LYS A 134 -2.50 -2.19 18.19
N TYR A 135 -2.91 -2.98 17.20
CA TYR A 135 -4.11 -2.66 16.43
C TYR A 135 -5.36 -2.91 17.26
N GLU A 136 -6.20 -1.90 17.34
CA GLU A 136 -7.50 -1.97 18.03
C GLU A 136 -8.61 -2.33 17.03
N ALA A 137 -9.50 -3.23 17.44
CA ALA A 137 -10.65 -3.59 16.61
C ALA A 137 -11.55 -2.37 16.43
N THR A 138 -11.91 -2.06 15.18
CA THR A 138 -12.80 -0.95 14.84
C THR A 138 -13.74 -1.32 13.70
N ASP A 139 -14.92 -0.73 13.68
CA ASP A 139 -15.85 -0.82 12.56
C ASP A 139 -15.45 0.20 11.49
N LEU A 140 -15.21 -0.29 10.29
CA LEU A 140 -14.78 0.53 9.16
C LEU A 140 -15.58 0.19 7.91
N ALA A 141 -16.20 1.21 7.31
CA ALA A 141 -16.72 1.10 5.95
C ALA A 141 -15.60 1.31 4.95
N ILE A 142 -15.31 0.30 4.14
CA ILE A 142 -14.32 0.38 3.07
C ILE A 142 -14.96 1.06 1.87
N GLU A 143 -14.34 2.11 1.36
CA GLU A 143 -14.75 2.79 0.13
C GLU A 143 -14.50 1.92 -1.11
N GLY A 144 -15.19 2.25 -2.22
CA GLY A 144 -15.00 1.59 -3.50
C GLY A 144 -13.59 1.83 -4.08
N ASP A 145 -13.18 0.91 -4.95
CA ASP A 145 -11.89 0.97 -5.66
C ASP A 145 -11.98 1.98 -6.82
N TRP A 146 -11.24 3.09 -6.70
CA TRP A 146 -11.17 4.11 -7.72
C TRP A 146 -10.47 3.67 -9.00
N SER A 147 -9.54 2.71 -8.94
CA SER A 147 -8.92 2.16 -10.14
C SER A 147 -9.95 1.43 -11.01
N ALA A 148 -10.81 0.63 -10.41
CA ALA A 148 -11.92 -0.01 -11.11
C ALA A 148 -13.00 1.02 -11.52
N ALA A 149 -13.34 1.95 -10.63
CA ALA A 149 -14.30 3.01 -10.88
C ALA A 149 -13.92 3.87 -12.10
N ALA A 150 -12.65 4.24 -12.23
CA ALA A 150 -12.15 5.05 -13.34
C ALA A 150 -12.49 4.45 -14.72
N MET A 151 -12.35 3.13 -14.87
CA MET A 151 -12.70 2.45 -16.13
C MET A 151 -14.19 2.55 -16.45
N LEU A 152 -15.05 2.41 -15.43
CA LEU A 152 -16.50 2.50 -15.61
C LEU A 152 -16.95 3.94 -15.90
N LEU A 153 -16.35 4.94 -15.23
CA LEU A 153 -16.64 6.35 -15.47
C LEU A 153 -16.25 6.77 -16.89
N VAL A 154 -15.11 6.28 -17.41
CA VAL A 154 -14.73 6.46 -18.82
C VAL A 154 -15.77 5.86 -19.75
N ALA A 155 -16.28 4.66 -19.46
CA ALA A 155 -17.34 4.06 -20.28
C ALA A 155 -18.62 4.89 -20.27
N GLY A 156 -19.03 5.47 -19.12
CA GLY A 156 -20.14 6.41 -19.03
C GLY A 156 -19.95 7.66 -19.90
N ALA A 157 -18.76 8.24 -19.86
CA ALA A 157 -18.41 9.41 -20.66
C ALA A 157 -18.46 9.17 -22.19
N ILE A 158 -18.23 7.92 -22.62
CA ILE A 158 -18.18 7.57 -24.06
C ILE A 158 -19.54 7.09 -24.59
N ALA A 159 -20.29 6.34 -23.79
CA ALA A 159 -21.40 5.52 -24.27
C ALA A 159 -22.75 5.79 -23.60
N GLY A 160 -22.87 6.79 -22.72
CA GLY A 160 -24.13 7.11 -22.09
C GLY A 160 -23.98 7.73 -20.71
N GLU A 161 -24.55 7.08 -19.69
CA GLU A 161 -24.51 7.54 -18.30
C GLU A 161 -24.16 6.35 -17.38
N ILE A 162 -23.28 6.59 -16.41
CA ILE A 162 -22.99 5.64 -15.33
C ILE A 162 -22.98 6.38 -13.99
N THR A 163 -23.70 5.85 -13.03
CA THR A 163 -23.63 6.25 -11.61
C THR A 163 -22.95 5.15 -10.80
N LEU A 164 -21.87 5.50 -10.11
CA LEU A 164 -21.18 4.62 -9.17
C LEU A 164 -21.47 5.07 -7.74
N THR A 165 -21.67 4.12 -6.84
CA THR A 165 -21.90 4.36 -5.43
C THR A 165 -20.75 3.84 -4.56
N ASN A 166 -20.71 4.25 -3.31
CA ASN A 166 -19.64 3.92 -2.36
C ASN A 166 -18.27 4.45 -2.79
N ILE A 167 -18.25 5.56 -3.52
CA ILE A 167 -17.03 6.32 -3.87
C ILE A 167 -17.24 7.81 -3.57
N SER A 168 -16.16 8.52 -3.23
CA SER A 168 -16.18 9.93 -2.87
C SER A 168 -15.02 10.68 -3.48
N LEU A 169 -15.23 11.92 -3.91
CA LEU A 169 -14.16 12.85 -4.34
C LEU A 169 -13.18 13.20 -3.21
N LEU A 170 -13.52 12.92 -1.94
CA LEU A 170 -12.65 13.11 -0.79
C LEU A 170 -11.68 11.93 -0.57
N SER A 171 -11.77 10.90 -1.41
CA SER A 171 -10.86 9.74 -1.36
C SER A 171 -9.41 10.16 -1.51
N LYS A 172 -8.52 9.47 -0.80
CA LYS A 172 -7.06 9.58 -0.96
C LYS A 172 -6.50 8.70 -2.08
N GLN A 173 -7.34 7.88 -2.73
CA GLN A 173 -6.91 7.09 -3.89
C GLN A 173 -6.55 8.01 -5.06
N ALA A 174 -5.36 7.83 -5.66
CA ALA A 174 -4.85 8.71 -6.69
C ALA A 174 -5.77 8.79 -7.93
N ASP A 175 -6.48 7.70 -8.21
CA ASP A 175 -7.34 7.56 -9.38
C ASP A 175 -8.62 8.45 -9.34
N VAL A 176 -8.91 9.11 -8.21
CA VAL A 176 -9.95 10.15 -8.13
C VAL A 176 -9.74 11.25 -9.17
N ALA A 177 -8.49 11.50 -9.58
CA ALA A 177 -8.11 12.46 -10.61
C ALA A 177 -8.76 12.20 -11.99
N ILE A 178 -9.31 10.99 -12.21
CA ILE A 178 -10.06 10.69 -13.44
C ILE A 178 -11.25 11.64 -13.64
N CYS A 179 -11.91 12.09 -12.58
CA CYS A 179 -13.03 13.02 -12.66
C CYS A 179 -12.64 14.33 -13.32
N ASP A 180 -11.49 14.92 -12.94
CA ASP A 180 -10.97 16.13 -13.56
C ASP A 180 -10.61 15.90 -15.04
N ALA A 181 -10.03 14.75 -15.36
CA ALA A 181 -9.70 14.40 -16.74
C ALA A 181 -10.97 14.29 -17.61
N LEU A 182 -12.03 13.66 -17.12
CA LEU A 182 -13.30 13.52 -17.81
C LEU A 182 -14.00 14.87 -18.02
N VAL A 183 -13.99 15.76 -17.02
CA VAL A 183 -14.50 17.13 -17.17
C VAL A 183 -13.73 17.88 -18.26
N ARG A 184 -12.40 17.81 -18.27
CA ARG A 184 -11.58 18.43 -19.32
C ARG A 184 -11.82 17.81 -20.70
N ALA A 185 -12.19 16.55 -20.79
CA ALA A 185 -12.57 15.86 -22.02
C ALA A 185 -13.98 16.21 -22.50
N GLY A 186 -14.77 16.97 -21.70
CA GLY A 186 -16.08 17.46 -22.07
C GLY A 186 -17.24 16.62 -21.52
N ALA A 187 -17.01 15.58 -20.72
CA ALA A 187 -18.07 14.85 -20.07
C ALA A 187 -18.74 15.67 -18.95
N LEU A 188 -19.99 15.37 -18.65
CA LEU A 188 -20.67 15.91 -17.48
C LEU A 188 -20.39 14.99 -16.28
N VAL A 189 -19.78 15.56 -15.24
CA VAL A 189 -19.49 14.84 -13.99
C VAL A 189 -20.27 15.51 -12.86
N THR A 190 -21.10 14.75 -12.20
CA THR A 190 -21.84 15.19 -11.00
C THR A 190 -21.49 14.31 -9.81
N SER A 191 -21.36 14.91 -8.63
CA SER A 191 -20.99 14.20 -7.41
C SER A 191 -21.98 14.47 -6.28
N GLU A 192 -22.29 13.42 -5.55
CA GLU A 192 -22.95 13.45 -4.25
C GLU A 192 -21.98 12.90 -3.18
N PRO A 193 -22.27 12.99 -1.88
CA PRO A 193 -21.31 12.59 -0.85
C PRO A 193 -20.75 11.17 -0.99
N ASN A 194 -21.49 10.25 -1.58
CA ASN A 194 -21.14 8.83 -1.70
C ASN A 194 -21.41 8.25 -3.10
N SER A 195 -21.54 9.10 -4.11
CA SER A 195 -21.76 8.66 -5.50
C SER A 195 -21.21 9.66 -6.50
N ILE A 196 -20.80 9.14 -7.66
CA ILE A 196 -20.36 9.90 -8.82
C ILE A 196 -21.13 9.45 -10.04
N THR A 197 -21.69 10.39 -10.77
CA THR A 197 -22.34 10.16 -12.06
C THR A 197 -21.52 10.81 -13.17
N VAL A 198 -21.26 10.07 -14.22
CA VAL A 198 -20.64 10.59 -15.44
C VAL A 198 -21.56 10.32 -16.63
N GLU A 199 -21.79 11.36 -17.42
CA GLU A 199 -22.64 11.35 -18.61
C GLU A 199 -21.89 11.87 -19.84
N GLN A 200 -22.14 11.25 -20.99
CA GLN A 200 -21.68 11.72 -22.29
C GLN A 200 -22.36 13.06 -22.62
N ARG A 201 -21.60 14.03 -23.13
CA ARG A 201 -22.08 15.29 -23.70
C ARG A 201 -21.94 15.33 -25.21
#